data_07c6b9cdf28d4b8dd96a8f360f663254
#
_entry.id   07c6b9cdf28d4b8dd96a8f360f663254
#
_cell.length_a   1.000
_cell.length_b   1.000
_cell.length_c   1.000
_cell.angle_alpha   90.00
_cell.angle_beta   90.00
_cell.angle_gamma   90.00
#
_symmetry.space_group_name_H-M   'P 1'
#
loop_
_entity.id
_entity.type
_entity.pdbx_description
1 polymer ?
#
loop_
_entity_poly.entity_id
_entity_poly.type
_entity_poly.pdbx_seq_one_letter_code
_entity_poly.pdbx_strand_id
1 'polypeptide(L)'
;MASKFEKRMSQMNKPAVLEKYFTDENFPDKNMTPVQIADFQRDALKEIVTRAYEKCEFYRNRMKNAGVTPKDIRELSDLSKLPFVTKEELRGDPWKLLTCDREDVALVSVSTGTTGGEEVYIPYTWRDYYPNEMAPGYPELVPIERGDLCINALPYEMSSAGLSFHKTFMDACQATVMPAGKGGAYSTPEKTVKVMRDLGPTAVITTPSWAITLAEAAEEAGFAIPDLNLRKMWLTGEGCSPSFRKRVEKIWGATANCYYGSLEVGGIGVECDAHDGYHLLLGHVIVEIIDPETGEVLEPGEIGEIVATCLLRFDTPLLRYRTRDLGYIEPNPCSCGVALPRLFLRGRLVDQLEIQGVSFSPYYFEEFLMRLPEVGNWYQFIAKTKGSDRLKIRAEMATGVKASPQLAEKLASKMEYGIGIPCEFELLEKIPRTQQKTVRVVWEDD
;
A
#
# COMPACT_ATOMS: atom_id res chain seq x y z
N MET A 1 -40.20 4.32 -11.14
CA MET A 1 -39.42 3.67 -12.22
C MET A 1 -37.98 3.55 -11.72
N ALA A 2 -37.45 2.33 -11.67
CA ALA A 2 -36.04 2.15 -11.33
C ALA A 2 -35.14 2.91 -12.31
N SER A 3 -34.11 3.57 -11.83
CA SER A 3 -33.14 4.29 -12.65
C SER A 3 -32.44 3.32 -13.63
N LYS A 4 -31.84 3.84 -14.70
CA LYS A 4 -31.01 3.00 -15.59
C LYS A 4 -29.89 2.28 -14.80
N PHE A 5 -29.39 2.94 -13.76
CA PHE A 5 -28.37 2.39 -12.87
C PHE A 5 -28.91 1.19 -12.07
N GLU A 6 -30.06 1.35 -11.38
CA GLU A 6 -30.69 0.25 -10.64
C GLU A 6 -31.01 -0.95 -11.52
N LYS A 7 -31.48 -0.70 -12.77
CA LYS A 7 -31.73 -1.77 -13.75
C LYS A 7 -30.44 -2.47 -14.15
N ARG A 8 -29.33 -1.73 -14.35
CA ARG A 8 -28.02 -2.32 -14.69
C ARG A 8 -27.46 -3.12 -13.53
N MET A 9 -27.53 -2.59 -12.31
CA MET A 9 -27.11 -3.31 -11.10
C MET A 9 -27.91 -4.58 -10.86
N SER A 10 -29.23 -4.56 -11.07
CA SER A 10 -30.08 -5.75 -10.96
C SER A 10 -29.85 -6.81 -12.06
N GLN A 11 -29.23 -6.42 -13.17
CA GLN A 11 -28.85 -7.33 -14.26
C GLN A 11 -27.45 -7.92 -14.11
N MET A 12 -26.62 -7.34 -13.24
CA MET A 12 -25.30 -7.88 -12.93
C MET A 12 -25.47 -9.06 -11.96
N ASN A 13 -25.29 -10.26 -12.45
CA ASN A 13 -25.28 -11.44 -11.60
C ASN A 13 -24.15 -11.30 -10.58
N LYS A 14 -24.51 -11.21 -9.30
CA LYS A 14 -23.56 -11.22 -8.20
C LYS A 14 -22.78 -12.55 -8.27
N PRO A 15 -21.45 -12.57 -8.08
CA PRO A 15 -20.70 -13.82 -7.99
C PRO A 15 -21.31 -14.73 -6.93
N ALA A 16 -21.42 -16.04 -7.22
CA ALA A 16 -22.10 -16.97 -6.32
C ALA A 16 -21.46 -17.03 -4.93
N VAL A 17 -20.14 -16.88 -4.87
CA VAL A 17 -19.42 -16.81 -3.60
C VAL A 17 -19.82 -15.59 -2.79
N LEU A 18 -20.05 -14.44 -3.43
CA LEU A 18 -20.49 -13.24 -2.72
C LEU A 18 -21.94 -13.37 -2.23
N GLU A 19 -22.82 -14.04 -2.98
CA GLU A 19 -24.17 -14.33 -2.51
C GLU A 19 -24.18 -15.25 -1.29
N LYS A 20 -23.24 -16.18 -1.23
CA LYS A 20 -23.13 -17.16 -0.16
C LYS A 20 -22.58 -16.56 1.16
N TYR A 21 -21.57 -15.71 1.07
CA TYR A 21 -20.79 -15.25 2.23
C TYR A 21 -21.03 -13.78 2.60
N PHE A 22 -21.48 -12.93 1.68
CA PHE A 22 -21.79 -11.54 1.94
C PHE A 22 -23.30 -11.36 2.18
N THR A 23 -23.67 -11.23 3.42
CA THR A 23 -24.98 -10.69 3.77
C THR A 23 -24.90 -9.16 3.78
N ASP A 24 -26.05 -8.49 3.57
CA ASP A 24 -26.14 -7.05 3.22
C ASP A 24 -25.47 -6.06 4.18
N GLU A 25 -24.92 -6.49 5.29
CA GLU A 25 -24.35 -5.61 6.32
C GLU A 25 -22.90 -5.92 6.70
N ASN A 26 -22.25 -6.96 6.14
CA ASN A 26 -20.97 -7.42 6.67
C ASN A 26 -19.94 -7.73 5.59
N PHE A 27 -18.79 -7.11 5.72
CA PHE A 27 -17.55 -7.58 5.11
C PHE A 27 -17.25 -9.00 5.60
N PRO A 28 -16.73 -9.92 4.76
CA PRO A 28 -16.54 -11.32 5.14
C PRO A 28 -15.75 -11.47 6.44
N ASP A 29 -14.77 -10.61 6.66
CA ASP A 29 -13.82 -10.76 7.76
C ASP A 29 -14.44 -10.55 9.13
N LYS A 30 -15.42 -9.66 9.28
CA LYS A 30 -15.87 -9.15 10.59
C LYS A 30 -16.53 -10.19 11.47
N ASN A 31 -17.32 -11.09 10.90
CA ASN A 31 -18.14 -12.05 11.63
C ASN A 31 -17.80 -13.51 11.28
N MET A 32 -16.72 -13.74 10.54
CA MET A 32 -16.30 -15.07 10.13
C MET A 32 -15.26 -15.64 11.08
N THR A 33 -15.44 -16.91 11.40
CA THR A 33 -14.39 -17.71 12.02
C THR A 33 -13.24 -17.95 11.04
N PRO A 34 -12.02 -18.28 11.49
CA PRO A 34 -10.92 -18.63 10.60
C PRO A 34 -11.27 -19.75 9.59
N VAL A 35 -12.08 -20.72 10.00
CA VAL A 35 -12.55 -21.80 9.12
C VAL A 35 -13.47 -21.24 8.03
N GLN A 36 -14.40 -20.37 8.36
CA GLN A 36 -15.30 -19.75 7.39
C GLN A 36 -14.53 -18.84 6.41
N ILE A 37 -13.52 -18.13 6.89
CA ILE A 37 -12.64 -17.33 6.01
C ILE A 37 -11.90 -18.23 5.03
N ALA A 38 -11.31 -19.34 5.49
CA ALA A 38 -10.65 -20.30 4.62
C ALA A 38 -11.60 -20.93 3.59
N ASP A 39 -12.84 -21.26 4.00
CA ASP A 39 -13.88 -21.76 3.10
C ASP A 39 -14.27 -20.72 2.04
N PHE A 40 -14.44 -19.46 2.46
CA PHE A 40 -14.70 -18.35 1.54
C PHE A 40 -13.56 -18.17 0.54
N GLN A 41 -12.30 -18.11 1.01
CA GLN A 41 -11.13 -17.96 0.15
C GLN A 41 -11.02 -19.10 -0.87
N ARG A 42 -11.23 -20.34 -0.43
CA ARG A 42 -11.23 -21.52 -1.32
C ARG A 42 -12.33 -21.43 -2.38
N ASP A 43 -13.54 -21.10 -1.99
CA ASP A 43 -14.69 -21.04 -2.90
C ASP A 43 -14.52 -19.87 -3.88
N ALA A 44 -14.06 -18.69 -3.42
CA ALA A 44 -13.75 -17.54 -4.26
C ALA A 44 -12.63 -17.84 -5.26
N LEU A 45 -11.55 -18.50 -4.81
CA LEU A 45 -10.44 -18.91 -5.67
C LEU A 45 -10.92 -19.82 -6.80
N LYS A 46 -11.75 -20.82 -6.49
CA LYS A 46 -12.33 -21.74 -7.50
C LYS A 46 -13.16 -21.00 -8.54
N GLU A 47 -14.03 -20.09 -8.10
CA GLU A 47 -14.87 -19.30 -8.98
C GLU A 47 -14.04 -18.41 -9.90
N ILE A 48 -13.09 -17.66 -9.33
CA ILE A 48 -12.23 -16.72 -10.09
C ILE A 48 -11.34 -17.47 -11.08
N VAL A 49 -10.69 -18.57 -10.66
CA VAL A 49 -9.83 -19.38 -11.54
C VAL A 49 -10.62 -19.99 -12.68
N THR A 50 -11.82 -20.51 -12.41
CA THR A 50 -12.70 -21.05 -13.44
C THR A 50 -13.07 -19.97 -14.45
N ARG A 51 -13.50 -18.81 -13.97
CA ARG A 51 -13.87 -17.68 -14.82
C ARG A 51 -12.67 -17.15 -15.63
N ALA A 52 -11.50 -17.01 -15.01
CA ALA A 52 -10.27 -16.60 -15.70
C ALA A 52 -9.90 -17.58 -16.83
N TYR A 53 -10.00 -18.87 -16.59
CA TYR A 53 -9.72 -19.89 -17.60
C TYR A 53 -10.74 -19.87 -18.75
N GLU A 54 -12.01 -19.76 -18.45
CA GLU A 54 -13.10 -19.84 -19.45
C GLU A 54 -13.25 -18.56 -20.28
N LYS A 55 -13.03 -17.39 -19.67
CA LYS A 55 -13.37 -16.10 -20.27
C LYS A 55 -12.17 -15.23 -20.66
N CYS A 56 -10.99 -15.46 -20.09
CA CYS A 56 -9.79 -14.67 -20.36
C CYS A 56 -8.75 -15.48 -21.13
N GLU A 57 -8.40 -15.03 -22.33
CA GLU A 57 -7.41 -15.71 -23.17
C GLU A 57 -6.00 -15.70 -22.53
N PHE A 58 -5.63 -14.60 -21.89
CA PHE A 58 -4.35 -14.46 -21.17
C PHE A 58 -4.16 -15.59 -20.14
N TYR A 59 -5.13 -15.80 -19.26
CA TYR A 59 -5.03 -16.86 -18.24
C TYR A 59 -5.19 -18.26 -18.83
N ARG A 60 -6.08 -18.44 -19.78
CA ARG A 60 -6.28 -19.74 -20.44
C ARG A 60 -4.99 -20.25 -21.07
N ASN A 61 -4.28 -19.41 -21.80
CA ASN A 61 -3.03 -19.78 -22.47
C ASN A 61 -1.95 -20.11 -21.45
N ARG A 62 -1.80 -19.30 -20.40
CA ARG A 62 -0.80 -19.51 -19.35
C ARG A 62 -1.06 -20.81 -18.56
N MET A 63 -2.30 -21.06 -18.17
CA MET A 63 -2.67 -22.28 -17.45
C MET A 63 -2.47 -23.52 -18.33
N LYS A 64 -2.83 -23.46 -19.62
CA LYS A 64 -2.56 -24.56 -20.56
C LYS A 64 -1.07 -24.84 -20.71
N ASN A 65 -0.24 -23.80 -20.81
CA ASN A 65 1.21 -23.95 -20.90
C ASN A 65 1.81 -24.56 -19.62
N ALA A 66 1.22 -24.27 -18.47
CA ALA A 66 1.60 -24.86 -17.18
C ALA A 66 0.97 -26.27 -16.95
N GLY A 67 0.14 -26.76 -17.88
CA GLY A 67 -0.55 -28.04 -17.71
C GLY A 67 -1.61 -28.05 -16.61
N VAL A 68 -2.14 -26.90 -16.24
CA VAL A 68 -3.09 -26.72 -15.12
C VAL A 68 -4.48 -26.34 -15.66
N THR A 69 -5.50 -26.91 -15.05
CA THR A 69 -6.91 -26.61 -15.33
C THR A 69 -7.63 -26.17 -14.05
N PRO A 70 -8.82 -25.55 -14.13
CA PRO A 70 -9.59 -25.21 -12.92
C PRO A 70 -9.89 -26.41 -12.00
N LYS A 71 -9.95 -27.64 -12.56
CA LYS A 71 -10.19 -28.87 -11.77
C LYS A 71 -9.03 -29.25 -10.86
N ASP A 72 -7.86 -28.72 -11.12
CA ASP A 72 -6.64 -28.98 -10.34
C ASP A 72 -6.50 -28.05 -9.14
N ILE A 73 -7.36 -27.00 -9.05
CA ILE A 73 -7.41 -26.03 -7.96
C ILE A 73 -8.60 -26.37 -7.06
N ARG A 74 -8.34 -27.17 -6.03
CA ARG A 74 -9.37 -27.69 -5.10
C ARG A 74 -9.27 -27.08 -3.73
N GLU A 75 -8.05 -26.84 -3.26
CA GLU A 75 -7.72 -26.29 -1.96
C GLU A 75 -6.80 -25.07 -2.12
N LEU A 76 -6.63 -24.28 -1.06
CA LEU A 76 -5.79 -23.08 -1.10
C LEU A 76 -4.32 -23.40 -1.42
N SER A 77 -3.83 -24.56 -0.98
CA SER A 77 -2.47 -25.03 -1.30
C SER A 77 -2.25 -25.29 -2.79
N ASP A 78 -3.31 -25.53 -3.56
CA ASP A 78 -3.22 -25.74 -5.00
C ASP A 78 -2.94 -24.43 -5.77
N LEU A 79 -3.03 -23.28 -5.10
CA LEU A 79 -2.73 -21.97 -5.68
C LEU A 79 -1.33 -21.92 -6.28
N SER A 80 -0.36 -22.60 -5.64
CA SER A 80 1.03 -22.70 -6.10
C SER A 80 1.18 -23.34 -7.49
N LYS A 81 0.19 -24.08 -7.98
CA LYS A 81 0.19 -24.66 -9.33
C LYS A 81 -0.05 -23.62 -10.43
N LEU A 82 -0.69 -22.48 -10.09
CA LEU A 82 -0.96 -21.42 -11.06
C LEU A 82 0.32 -20.65 -11.42
N PRO A 83 0.49 -20.24 -12.67
CA PRO A 83 1.61 -19.39 -13.07
C PRO A 83 1.51 -18.00 -12.45
N PHE A 84 2.67 -17.44 -12.12
CA PHE A 84 2.75 -16.05 -11.63
C PHE A 84 2.34 -15.05 -12.71
N VAL A 85 1.90 -13.86 -12.29
CA VAL A 85 1.72 -12.68 -13.13
C VAL A 85 2.66 -11.58 -12.65
N THR A 86 3.34 -10.92 -13.57
CA THR A 86 4.26 -9.82 -13.28
C THR A 86 3.71 -8.49 -13.77
N LYS A 87 4.29 -7.39 -13.27
CA LYS A 87 3.91 -6.04 -13.69
C LYS A 87 4.17 -5.82 -15.20
N GLU A 88 5.26 -6.37 -15.71
CA GLU A 88 5.64 -6.30 -17.11
C GLU A 88 4.58 -6.94 -18.01
N GLU A 89 3.99 -8.05 -17.58
CA GLU A 89 2.94 -8.73 -18.32
C GLU A 89 1.59 -7.99 -18.29
N LEU A 90 1.40 -7.07 -17.34
CA LEU A 90 0.20 -6.22 -17.28
C LEU A 90 0.29 -5.01 -18.22
N ARG A 91 1.48 -4.65 -18.72
CA ARG A 91 1.68 -3.53 -19.64
C ARG A 91 1.06 -3.77 -21.02
N GLY A 92 0.84 -2.71 -21.75
CA GLY A 92 0.30 -2.73 -23.12
C GLY A 92 -1.23 -2.76 -23.14
N ASP A 93 -1.86 -3.87 -23.52
CA ASP A 93 -3.31 -3.96 -23.65
C ASP A 93 -4.04 -3.84 -22.29
N PRO A 94 -4.79 -2.75 -22.04
CA PRO A 94 -5.49 -2.53 -20.77
C PRO A 94 -6.64 -3.50 -20.53
N TRP A 95 -7.08 -4.23 -21.55
CA TRP A 95 -8.27 -5.09 -21.52
C TRP A 95 -7.94 -6.58 -21.45
N LYS A 96 -6.67 -6.94 -21.48
CA LYS A 96 -6.23 -8.36 -21.56
C LYS A 96 -6.72 -9.26 -20.42
N LEU A 97 -7.03 -8.69 -19.25
CA LEU A 97 -7.54 -9.44 -18.09
C LEU A 97 -9.07 -9.50 -18.03
N LEU A 98 -9.80 -8.77 -18.89
CA LEU A 98 -11.26 -8.76 -18.83
C LEU A 98 -11.84 -10.15 -19.10
N THR A 99 -12.83 -10.52 -18.27
CA THR A 99 -13.65 -11.73 -18.41
C THR A 99 -15.11 -11.40 -18.77
N CYS A 100 -15.41 -10.15 -19.06
CA CYS A 100 -16.71 -9.59 -19.41
C CYS A 100 -16.59 -8.60 -20.56
N ASP A 101 -17.69 -8.01 -20.98
CA ASP A 101 -17.71 -6.99 -22.02
C ASP A 101 -17.10 -5.67 -21.50
N ARG A 102 -16.41 -4.94 -22.38
CA ARG A 102 -15.78 -3.66 -22.04
C ARG A 102 -16.79 -2.62 -21.53
N GLU A 103 -18.05 -2.74 -21.93
CA GLU A 103 -19.15 -1.87 -21.49
C GLU A 103 -19.44 -1.98 -19.98
N ASP A 104 -19.00 -3.05 -19.32
CA ASP A 104 -19.14 -3.27 -17.89
C ASP A 104 -18.06 -2.59 -17.07
N VAL A 105 -17.01 -2.02 -17.70
CA VAL A 105 -15.96 -1.29 -17.01
C VAL A 105 -16.49 0.03 -16.47
N ALA A 106 -16.29 0.25 -15.18
CA ALA A 106 -16.72 1.44 -14.43
C ALA A 106 -15.61 2.45 -14.25
N LEU A 107 -14.38 1.99 -14.05
CA LEU A 107 -13.21 2.80 -13.72
C LEU A 107 -11.97 2.20 -14.34
N VAL A 108 -11.07 3.04 -14.83
CA VAL A 108 -9.70 2.65 -15.20
C VAL A 108 -8.72 3.53 -14.42
N SER A 109 -7.87 2.89 -13.64
CA SER A 109 -6.75 3.54 -12.99
C SER A 109 -5.45 3.28 -13.73
N VAL A 110 -4.48 4.15 -13.56
CA VAL A 110 -3.16 4.04 -14.19
C VAL A 110 -2.10 3.97 -13.11
N SER A 111 -1.31 2.90 -13.09
CA SER A 111 -0.16 2.80 -12.22
C SER A 111 0.98 3.64 -12.81
N THR A 112 1.39 4.66 -12.08
CA THR A 112 2.57 5.46 -12.45
C THR A 112 3.82 4.62 -12.21
N GLY A 113 4.41 4.11 -13.29
CA GLY A 113 5.66 3.35 -13.22
C GLY A 113 6.80 4.20 -12.68
N THR A 114 7.19 4.01 -11.43
CA THR A 114 8.39 4.64 -10.83
C THR A 114 9.69 4.14 -11.46
N THR A 115 9.63 3.06 -12.24
CA THR A 115 10.79 2.37 -12.84
C THR A 115 10.99 2.66 -14.33
N GLY A 116 10.23 3.62 -14.90
CA GLY A 116 10.24 3.85 -16.35
C GLY A 116 9.57 2.70 -17.14
N GLY A 117 9.03 2.98 -18.31
CA GLY A 117 8.35 2.01 -19.15
C GLY A 117 6.88 2.37 -19.37
N GLU A 118 6.16 1.53 -20.12
CA GLU A 118 4.75 1.73 -20.40
C GLU A 118 3.89 1.66 -19.14
N GLU A 119 2.80 2.41 -19.13
CA GLU A 119 1.82 2.42 -18.04
C GLU A 119 1.16 1.06 -17.88
N VAL A 120 0.74 0.78 -16.66
CA VAL A 120 -0.15 -0.34 -16.36
C VAL A 120 -1.54 0.21 -16.10
N TYR A 121 -2.50 -0.25 -16.90
CA TYR A 121 -3.89 0.10 -16.78
C TYR A 121 -4.62 -0.92 -15.91
N ILE A 122 -5.41 -0.45 -14.98
CA ILE A 122 -6.12 -1.28 -14.01
C ILE A 122 -7.62 -0.98 -14.14
N PRO A 123 -8.33 -1.73 -15.00
CA PRO A 123 -9.77 -1.60 -15.10
C PRO A 123 -10.46 -2.25 -13.90
N TYR A 124 -11.53 -1.62 -13.46
CA TYR A 124 -12.50 -2.16 -12.52
C TYR A 124 -13.87 -2.15 -13.19
N THR A 125 -14.59 -3.27 -13.15
CA THR A 125 -15.98 -3.31 -13.54
C THR A 125 -16.86 -2.80 -12.41
N TRP A 126 -18.13 -2.53 -12.71
CA TRP A 126 -19.10 -2.18 -11.68
C TRP A 126 -19.19 -3.26 -10.59
N ARG A 127 -19.06 -4.52 -10.96
CA ARG A 127 -19.09 -5.67 -10.06
C ARG A 127 -17.88 -5.72 -9.13
N ASP A 128 -16.68 -5.50 -9.68
CA ASP A 128 -15.44 -5.56 -8.92
C ASP A 128 -15.24 -4.31 -8.05
N TYR A 129 -15.76 -3.14 -8.49
CA TYR A 129 -15.56 -1.88 -7.80
C TYR A 129 -16.35 -1.77 -6.49
N TYR A 130 -17.59 -2.28 -6.46
CA TYR A 130 -18.46 -2.12 -5.28
C TYR A 130 -18.01 -2.94 -4.06
N PRO A 131 -17.68 -4.24 -4.17
CA PRO A 131 -17.22 -5.00 -3.01
C PRO A 131 -15.76 -4.72 -2.63
N ASN A 132 -14.98 -4.11 -3.52
CA ASN A 132 -13.56 -3.82 -3.27
C ASN A 132 -13.42 -2.55 -2.42
N GLU A 133 -13.91 -2.61 -1.20
CA GLU A 133 -13.73 -1.56 -0.21
C GLU A 133 -12.40 -1.73 0.52
N MET A 134 -11.78 -0.60 0.87
CA MET A 134 -10.48 -0.61 1.53
C MET A 134 -10.60 -0.80 3.05
N ALA A 135 -11.81 -0.70 3.62
CA ALA A 135 -12.04 -0.94 5.02
C ALA A 135 -12.16 -2.45 5.30
N PRO A 136 -11.35 -3.00 6.19
CA PRO A 136 -11.63 -4.30 6.75
C PRO A 136 -12.88 -4.22 7.64
N GLY A 137 -13.58 -5.34 7.79
CA GLY A 137 -14.71 -5.44 8.71
C GLY A 137 -14.33 -5.38 10.20
N TYR A 138 -13.18 -4.81 10.55
CA TYR A 138 -12.66 -4.71 11.91
C TYR A 138 -12.55 -3.24 12.32
N PRO A 139 -13.43 -2.74 13.20
CA PRO A 139 -13.38 -1.35 13.70
C PRO A 139 -12.05 -1.01 14.40
N GLU A 140 -11.39 -2.01 14.96
CA GLU A 140 -10.09 -1.87 15.61
C GLU A 140 -8.98 -1.48 14.64
N LEU A 141 -9.13 -1.80 13.37
CA LEU A 141 -8.17 -1.47 12.33
C LEU A 141 -8.51 -0.14 11.64
N VAL A 142 -9.81 0.15 11.44
CA VAL A 142 -10.29 1.40 10.84
C VAL A 142 -11.39 2.00 11.74
N PRO A 143 -11.01 2.62 12.86
CA PRO A 143 -11.96 3.17 13.85
C PRO A 143 -12.57 4.50 13.39
N ILE A 144 -13.26 4.46 12.24
CA ILE A 144 -13.99 5.59 11.66
C ILE A 144 -15.47 5.29 11.67
N GLU A 145 -16.27 6.28 12.06
CA GLU A 145 -17.70 6.14 12.22
C GLU A 145 -18.47 7.38 11.76
N ARG A 146 -19.77 7.27 11.77
CA ARG A 146 -20.66 8.41 11.47
C ARG A 146 -20.40 9.58 12.43
N GLY A 147 -20.18 10.75 11.85
CA GLY A 147 -19.82 11.96 12.58
C GLY A 147 -18.34 12.31 12.48
N ASP A 148 -17.48 11.40 12.07
CA ASP A 148 -16.10 11.71 11.75
C ASP A 148 -15.97 12.55 10.47
N LEU A 149 -14.96 13.41 10.43
CA LEU A 149 -14.54 14.14 9.24
C LEU A 149 -13.14 13.69 8.85
N CYS A 150 -13.05 13.03 7.71
CA CYS A 150 -11.82 12.44 7.18
C CYS A 150 -11.26 13.31 6.06
N ILE A 151 -10.02 13.78 6.19
CA ILE A 151 -9.28 14.40 5.10
C ILE A 151 -8.64 13.28 4.27
N ASN A 152 -9.03 13.19 3.01
CA ASN A 152 -8.39 12.28 2.05
C ASN A 152 -7.39 13.08 1.19
N ALA A 153 -6.13 13.04 1.60
CA ALA A 153 -5.00 13.72 0.95
C ALA A 153 -4.14 12.73 0.11
N LEU A 154 -4.82 11.81 -0.59
CA LEU A 154 -4.23 10.90 -1.58
C LEU A 154 -4.54 11.36 -3.01
N PRO A 155 -3.74 10.95 -4.02
CA PRO A 155 -4.03 11.29 -5.40
C PRO A 155 -5.39 10.76 -5.87
N TYR A 156 -6.16 11.63 -6.52
CA TYR A 156 -7.40 11.29 -7.22
C TYR A 156 -7.16 11.16 -8.74
N GLU A 157 -6.12 11.82 -9.24
CA GLU A 157 -5.78 11.86 -10.66
C GLU A 157 -5.21 10.50 -11.09
N MET A 158 -5.87 9.84 -12.07
CA MET A 158 -5.46 8.56 -12.65
C MET A 158 -5.24 7.42 -11.63
N SER A 159 -5.35 7.69 -10.33
CA SER A 159 -5.12 6.74 -9.26
C SER A 159 -6.41 6.26 -8.62
N SER A 160 -6.51 4.98 -8.31
CA SER A 160 -7.64 4.46 -7.53
C SER A 160 -7.54 4.78 -6.04
N ALA A 161 -6.37 5.13 -5.52
CA ALA A 161 -6.15 5.26 -4.07
C ALA A 161 -7.08 6.31 -3.43
N GLY A 162 -7.12 7.54 -3.98
CA GLY A 162 -8.03 8.57 -3.49
C GLY A 162 -9.49 8.16 -3.57
N LEU A 163 -9.91 7.57 -4.69
CA LEU A 163 -11.28 7.13 -4.91
C LEU A 163 -11.68 5.96 -3.99
N SER A 164 -10.79 4.99 -3.79
CA SER A 164 -11.08 3.82 -2.95
C SER A 164 -11.27 4.22 -1.49
N PHE A 165 -10.36 5.02 -0.92
CA PHE A 165 -10.53 5.50 0.45
C PHE A 165 -11.69 6.50 0.60
N HIS A 166 -11.98 7.30 -0.43
CA HIS A 166 -13.17 8.13 -0.45
C HIS A 166 -14.44 7.28 -0.29
N LYS A 167 -14.57 6.25 -1.14
CA LYS A 167 -15.67 5.30 -1.08
C LYS A 167 -15.75 4.60 0.28
N THR A 168 -14.63 4.10 0.78
CA THR A 168 -14.56 3.44 2.09
C THR A 168 -15.10 4.31 3.22
N PHE A 169 -14.60 5.54 3.33
CA PHE A 169 -15.03 6.42 4.42
C PHE A 169 -16.50 6.86 4.28
N MET A 170 -16.98 7.10 3.05
CA MET A 170 -18.38 7.49 2.85
C MET A 170 -19.33 6.30 2.98
N ASP A 171 -19.08 5.22 2.27
CA ASP A 171 -20.04 4.12 2.12
C ASP A 171 -19.95 3.14 3.30
N ALA A 172 -18.75 2.68 3.63
CA ALA A 172 -18.57 1.69 4.69
C ALA A 172 -18.59 2.31 6.10
N CYS A 173 -17.97 3.49 6.28
CA CYS A 173 -17.85 4.14 7.59
C CYS A 173 -18.91 5.21 7.83
N GLN A 174 -19.67 5.65 6.81
CA GLN A 174 -20.65 6.74 6.87
C GLN A 174 -20.08 8.05 7.42
N ALA A 175 -18.80 8.29 7.18
CA ALA A 175 -18.09 9.48 7.60
C ALA A 175 -18.19 10.61 6.56
N THR A 176 -17.96 11.84 6.99
CA THR A 176 -17.79 12.97 6.08
C THR A 176 -16.38 12.94 5.48
N VAL A 177 -16.26 13.09 4.16
CA VAL A 177 -14.97 13.10 3.47
C VAL A 177 -14.72 14.45 2.82
N MET A 178 -13.56 15.03 3.11
CA MET A 178 -13.00 16.18 2.39
C MET A 178 -11.92 15.67 1.42
N PRO A 179 -12.17 15.68 0.10
CA PRO A 179 -11.24 15.18 -0.90
C PRO A 179 -10.14 16.19 -1.20
N ALA A 180 -9.11 16.23 -0.38
CA ALA A 180 -8.00 17.18 -0.51
C ALA A 180 -7.08 16.88 -1.70
N GLY A 181 -6.88 15.60 -2.02
CA GLY A 181 -5.88 15.21 -3.01
C GLY A 181 -4.44 15.42 -2.51
N LYS A 182 -3.48 15.16 -3.39
CA LYS A 182 -2.05 15.31 -3.07
C LYS A 182 -1.44 16.48 -3.86
N GLY A 183 -1.86 17.71 -3.53
CA GLY A 183 -1.42 18.91 -4.22
C GLY A 183 -2.20 19.22 -5.50
N GLY A 184 -1.69 20.15 -6.29
CA GLY A 184 -2.31 20.64 -7.51
C GLY A 184 -2.89 22.05 -7.37
N ALA A 185 -3.49 22.56 -8.45
CA ALA A 185 -3.95 23.96 -8.53
C ALA A 185 -5.03 24.32 -7.50
N TYR A 186 -5.84 23.35 -7.09
CA TYR A 186 -6.95 23.57 -6.15
C TYR A 186 -6.65 23.16 -4.72
N SER A 187 -5.64 22.35 -4.50
CA SER A 187 -5.30 21.77 -3.19
C SER A 187 -3.82 21.94 -2.86
N THR A 188 -3.33 23.18 -2.95
CA THR A 188 -1.97 23.46 -2.48
C THR A 188 -1.84 23.10 -0.99
N PRO A 189 -0.63 22.79 -0.49
CA PRO A 189 -0.43 22.49 0.93
C PRO A 189 -1.02 23.56 1.85
N GLU A 190 -0.77 24.85 1.54
CA GLU A 190 -1.23 26.00 2.34
C GLU A 190 -2.77 26.08 2.39
N LYS A 191 -3.43 25.87 1.25
CA LYS A 191 -4.89 25.83 1.18
C LYS A 191 -5.46 24.62 1.93
N THR A 192 -4.82 23.47 1.78
CA THR A 192 -5.25 22.24 2.45
C THR A 192 -5.22 22.39 3.96
N VAL A 193 -4.11 22.86 4.53
CA VAL A 193 -3.99 23.03 5.98
C VAL A 193 -4.92 24.13 6.51
N LYS A 194 -5.14 25.21 5.74
CA LYS A 194 -6.15 26.22 6.09
C LYS A 194 -7.55 25.60 6.20
N VAL A 195 -7.95 24.80 5.20
CA VAL A 195 -9.25 24.13 5.19
C VAL A 195 -9.35 23.11 6.33
N MET A 196 -8.28 22.38 6.63
CA MET A 196 -8.24 21.49 7.80
C MET A 196 -8.48 22.24 9.10
N ARG A 197 -7.85 23.41 9.28
CA ARG A 197 -8.07 24.25 10.46
C ARG A 197 -9.53 24.72 10.55
N ASP A 198 -10.10 25.13 9.42
CA ASP A 198 -11.48 25.68 9.38
C ASP A 198 -12.53 24.57 9.61
N LEU A 199 -12.26 23.31 9.23
CA LEU A 199 -13.18 22.19 9.35
C LEU A 199 -13.01 21.34 10.62
N GLY A 200 -11.83 21.32 11.24
CA GLY A 200 -11.55 20.51 12.43
C GLY A 200 -11.69 18.99 12.17
N PRO A 201 -10.89 18.39 11.27
CA PRO A 201 -11.00 16.97 10.95
C PRO A 201 -10.64 16.09 12.16
N THR A 202 -11.24 14.90 12.20
CA THR A 202 -10.92 13.87 13.21
C THR A 202 -9.92 12.83 12.69
N ALA A 203 -9.81 12.69 11.37
CA ALA A 203 -8.91 11.73 10.76
C ALA A 203 -8.30 12.26 9.44
N VAL A 204 -7.14 11.73 9.10
CA VAL A 204 -6.42 12.03 7.85
C VAL A 204 -5.87 10.74 7.25
N ILE A 205 -6.01 10.58 5.93
CA ILE A 205 -5.24 9.61 5.16
C ILE A 205 -4.35 10.33 4.16
N THR A 206 -3.08 9.94 4.10
CA THR A 206 -2.10 10.58 3.22
C THR A 206 -0.88 9.69 2.97
N THR A 207 0.10 10.17 2.20
CA THR A 207 1.41 9.52 2.13
C THR A 207 2.35 10.05 3.22
N PRO A 208 3.34 9.25 3.68
CA PRO A 208 4.31 9.69 4.68
C PRO A 208 4.98 11.03 4.37
N SER A 209 5.44 11.20 3.14
CA SER A 209 6.10 12.45 2.71
C SER A 209 5.13 13.65 2.65
N TRP A 210 3.88 13.41 2.22
CA TRP A 210 2.88 14.47 2.15
C TRP A 210 2.41 14.93 3.53
N ALA A 211 2.42 14.02 4.52
CA ALA A 211 2.20 14.39 5.92
C ALA A 211 3.23 15.42 6.40
N ILE A 212 4.50 15.27 6.02
CA ILE A 212 5.55 16.24 6.34
C ILE A 212 5.32 17.55 5.59
N THR A 213 5.00 17.50 4.28
CA THR A 213 4.73 18.71 3.48
C THR A 213 3.57 19.52 4.05
N LEU A 214 2.49 18.88 4.48
CA LEU A 214 1.36 19.56 5.12
C LEU A 214 1.76 20.16 6.49
N ALA A 215 2.62 19.47 7.23
CA ALA A 215 3.10 20.00 8.51
C ALA A 215 3.99 21.25 8.32
N GLU A 216 4.88 21.23 7.35
CA GLU A 216 5.70 22.40 6.97
C GLU A 216 4.78 23.59 6.56
N ALA A 217 3.75 23.34 5.76
CA ALA A 217 2.79 24.37 5.35
C ALA A 217 1.96 24.93 6.53
N ALA A 218 1.63 24.11 7.52
CA ALA A 218 0.95 24.57 8.73
C ALA A 218 1.85 25.47 9.59
N GLU A 219 3.12 25.11 9.75
CA GLU A 219 4.12 25.92 10.46
C GLU A 219 4.33 27.27 9.75
N GLU A 220 4.46 27.27 8.42
CA GLU A 220 4.56 28.49 7.62
C GLU A 220 3.29 29.36 7.72
N ALA A 221 2.12 28.74 7.85
CA ALA A 221 0.84 29.44 8.08
C ALA A 221 0.63 29.89 9.53
N GLY A 222 1.56 29.61 10.43
CA GLY A 222 1.60 30.07 11.81
C GLY A 222 0.66 29.32 12.76
N PHE A 223 0.36 28.05 12.51
CA PHE A 223 -0.37 27.21 13.47
C PHE A 223 0.25 25.81 13.61
N ALA A 224 0.07 25.22 14.79
CA ALA A 224 0.55 23.86 15.06
C ALA A 224 -0.52 22.83 14.67
N ILE A 225 -0.11 21.78 13.95
CA ILE A 225 -1.00 20.67 13.56
C ILE A 225 -1.63 19.96 14.77
N PRO A 226 -0.93 19.76 15.92
CA PRO A 226 -1.56 19.18 17.11
C PRO A 226 -2.80 19.91 17.61
N ASP A 227 -2.92 21.21 17.31
CA ASP A 227 -4.09 22.01 17.68
C ASP A 227 -5.36 21.61 16.91
N LEU A 228 -5.24 20.82 15.84
CA LEU A 228 -6.38 20.27 15.10
C LEU A 228 -7.11 19.15 15.87
N ASN A 229 -6.52 18.60 16.95
CA ASN A 229 -7.06 17.49 17.74
C ASN A 229 -7.41 16.27 16.89
N LEU A 230 -6.55 15.95 15.94
CA LEU A 230 -6.69 14.75 15.13
C LEU A 230 -6.65 13.49 16.01
N ARG A 231 -7.56 12.56 15.74
CA ARG A 231 -7.63 11.30 16.46
C ARG A 231 -6.81 10.22 15.79
N LYS A 232 -6.81 10.19 14.44
CA LYS A 232 -6.25 9.09 13.67
C LYS A 232 -5.63 9.53 12.35
N MET A 233 -4.55 8.86 11.98
CA MET A 233 -3.95 8.95 10.65
C MET A 233 -3.75 7.59 10.02
N TRP A 234 -3.83 7.52 8.69
CA TRP A 234 -3.30 6.42 7.91
C TRP A 234 -2.25 6.94 6.93
N LEU A 235 -1.16 6.19 6.84
CA LEU A 235 -0.04 6.45 5.94
C LEU A 235 0.02 5.33 4.90
N THR A 236 0.03 5.67 3.61
CA THR A 236 0.04 4.67 2.54
C THR A 236 0.80 5.16 1.31
N GLY A 237 1.08 4.25 0.36
CA GLY A 237 1.64 4.57 -0.95
C GLY A 237 3.16 4.76 -0.99
N GLU A 238 3.81 4.90 0.13
CA GLU A 238 5.28 5.01 0.27
C GLU A 238 5.76 4.14 1.43
N GLY A 239 7.03 3.72 1.42
CA GLY A 239 7.65 3.09 2.58
C GLY A 239 7.63 4.05 3.79
N CYS A 240 7.43 3.48 4.96
CA CYS A 240 7.41 4.22 6.22
C CYS A 240 7.96 3.33 7.32
N SER A 241 9.21 3.59 7.75
CA SER A 241 9.78 2.86 8.86
C SER A 241 9.09 3.22 10.19
N PRO A 242 9.16 2.35 11.20
CA PRO A 242 8.63 2.66 12.53
C PRO A 242 9.16 3.99 13.11
N SER A 243 10.44 4.30 12.89
CA SER A 243 11.03 5.55 13.35
C SER A 243 10.53 6.78 12.57
N PHE A 244 10.28 6.65 11.26
CA PHE A 244 9.67 7.73 10.47
C PHE A 244 8.22 7.94 10.89
N ARG A 245 7.44 6.87 11.06
CA ARG A 245 6.07 6.94 11.58
C ARG A 245 5.99 7.66 12.91
N LYS A 246 6.87 7.32 13.89
CA LYS A 246 6.94 8.02 15.18
C LYS A 246 7.20 9.52 15.06
N ARG A 247 8.00 9.94 14.06
CA ARG A 247 8.18 11.37 13.78
C ARG A 247 6.90 12.01 13.29
N VAL A 248 6.18 11.36 12.36
CA VAL A 248 4.89 11.84 11.87
C VAL A 248 3.90 11.96 13.03
N GLU A 249 3.77 10.93 13.86
CA GLU A 249 2.91 10.94 15.06
C GLU A 249 3.23 12.10 16.00
N LYS A 250 4.52 12.34 16.25
CA LYS A 250 4.94 13.46 17.08
C LYS A 250 4.58 14.83 16.49
N ILE A 251 4.73 14.99 15.18
CA ILE A 251 4.42 16.23 14.46
C ILE A 251 2.90 16.49 14.47
N TRP A 252 2.11 15.44 14.24
CA TRP A 252 0.67 15.53 14.08
C TRP A 252 -0.11 15.45 15.39
N GLY A 253 0.51 14.96 16.47
CA GLY A 253 -0.17 14.72 17.75
C GLY A 253 -1.24 13.63 17.67
N ALA A 254 -1.18 12.73 16.69
CA ALA A 254 -2.16 11.69 16.44
C ALA A 254 -1.48 10.34 16.21
N THR A 255 -2.16 9.25 16.54
CA THR A 255 -1.70 7.89 16.20
C THR A 255 -1.75 7.68 14.68
N ALA A 256 -0.65 7.21 14.09
CA ALA A 256 -0.55 6.93 12.67
C ALA A 256 -0.35 5.44 12.42
N ASN A 257 -1.22 4.82 11.64
CA ASN A 257 -1.10 3.43 11.20
C ASN A 257 -0.76 3.39 9.71
N CYS A 258 0.04 2.43 9.31
CA CYS A 258 0.34 2.25 7.90
C CYS A 258 -0.68 1.33 7.23
N TYR A 259 -1.01 1.65 5.98
CA TYR A 259 -1.86 0.83 5.11
C TYR A 259 -1.04 0.35 3.92
N TYR A 260 -0.98 -0.96 3.73
CA TYR A 260 -0.23 -1.59 2.65
C TYR A 260 -1.15 -2.08 1.54
N GLY A 261 -0.76 -1.75 0.31
CA GLY A 261 -1.45 -2.15 -0.91
C GLY A 261 -0.81 -1.55 -2.14
N SER A 262 -1.33 -1.90 -3.29
CA SER A 262 -0.93 -1.33 -4.59
C SER A 262 -2.14 -1.02 -5.46
N LEU A 263 -1.93 -0.25 -6.53
CA LEU A 263 -3.01 0.02 -7.48
C LEU A 263 -3.46 -1.25 -8.22
N GLU A 264 -2.53 -2.19 -8.45
CA GLU A 264 -2.80 -3.45 -9.13
C GLU A 264 -3.63 -4.41 -8.27
N VAL A 265 -3.32 -4.52 -6.99
CA VAL A 265 -3.95 -5.47 -6.05
C VAL A 265 -5.13 -4.86 -5.29
N GLY A 266 -5.02 -3.59 -4.92
CA GLY A 266 -5.87 -2.95 -3.92
C GLY A 266 -5.26 -3.05 -2.53
N GLY A 267 -6.08 -3.15 -1.49
CA GLY A 267 -5.66 -3.30 -0.10
C GLY A 267 -5.17 -4.71 0.21
N ILE A 268 -4.03 -4.81 0.87
CA ILE A 268 -3.43 -6.08 1.29
C ILE A 268 -3.45 -6.21 2.81
N GLY A 269 -3.10 -5.15 3.53
CA GLY A 269 -3.04 -5.18 4.97
C GLY A 269 -3.03 -3.80 5.63
N VAL A 270 -3.41 -3.73 6.90
CA VAL A 270 -3.46 -2.50 7.68
C VAL A 270 -2.93 -2.72 9.10
N GLU A 271 -2.14 -1.78 9.60
CA GLU A 271 -1.67 -1.81 10.99
C GLU A 271 -2.80 -1.47 11.97
N CYS A 272 -2.73 -2.07 13.15
CA CYS A 272 -3.46 -1.60 14.35
C CYS A 272 -2.57 -0.71 15.22
N ASP A 273 -3.10 -0.19 16.31
CA ASP A 273 -2.38 0.70 17.24
C ASP A 273 -1.25 -0.01 18.04
N ALA A 274 -1.18 -1.34 17.98
CA ALA A 274 -0.02 -2.07 18.51
C ALA A 274 1.23 -1.94 17.63
N HIS A 275 1.06 -1.52 16.37
CA HIS A 275 2.14 -1.37 15.38
C HIS A 275 3.02 -2.61 15.21
N ASP A 276 2.39 -3.77 15.27
CA ASP A 276 3.05 -5.07 15.22
C ASP A 276 2.69 -5.81 13.92
N GLY A 277 3.05 -5.20 12.80
CA GLY A 277 2.78 -5.70 11.45
C GLY A 277 1.41 -5.30 10.90
N TYR A 278 1.17 -5.67 9.65
CA TYR A 278 -0.06 -5.38 8.91
C TYR A 278 -1.01 -6.57 9.00
N HIS A 279 -2.16 -6.41 9.60
CA HIS A 279 -3.22 -7.42 9.57
C HIS A 279 -3.67 -7.64 8.13
N LEU A 280 -3.58 -8.88 7.64
CA LEU A 280 -3.95 -9.23 6.27
C LEU A 280 -5.45 -9.14 6.06
N LEU A 281 -5.87 -8.53 4.95
CA LEU A 281 -7.26 -8.40 4.55
C LEU A 281 -7.73 -9.70 3.86
N LEU A 282 -7.96 -10.75 4.64
CA LEU A 282 -8.21 -12.10 4.13
C LEU A 282 -9.48 -12.23 3.28
N GLY A 283 -10.43 -11.30 3.41
CA GLY A 283 -11.60 -11.21 2.52
C GLY A 283 -11.31 -10.59 1.15
N HIS A 284 -10.14 -9.93 1.00
CA HIS A 284 -9.75 -9.26 -0.25
C HIS A 284 -8.72 -10.03 -1.04
N VAL A 285 -7.78 -10.67 -0.35
CA VAL A 285 -6.55 -11.18 -0.94
C VAL A 285 -6.08 -12.46 -0.25
N ILE A 286 -5.51 -13.38 -1.04
CA ILE A 286 -4.62 -14.43 -0.54
C ILE A 286 -3.19 -13.95 -0.74
N VAL A 287 -2.37 -14.04 0.28
CA VAL A 287 -0.95 -13.68 0.25
C VAL A 287 -0.10 -14.93 0.41
N GLU A 288 0.84 -15.13 -0.51
CA GLU A 288 1.92 -16.11 -0.44
C GLU A 288 3.24 -15.37 -0.24
N ILE A 289 4.17 -15.97 0.47
CA ILE A 289 5.58 -15.53 0.52
C ILE A 289 6.37 -16.57 -0.26
N ILE A 290 7.14 -16.14 -1.25
CA ILE A 290 7.91 -17.03 -2.10
C ILE A 290 9.39 -16.69 -2.09
N ASP A 291 10.21 -17.69 -2.33
CA ASP A 291 11.60 -17.46 -2.73
C ASP A 291 11.62 -16.74 -4.10
N PRO A 292 12.25 -15.57 -4.22
CA PRO A 292 12.19 -14.78 -5.45
C PRO A 292 12.89 -15.43 -6.64
N GLU A 293 13.83 -16.37 -6.43
CA GLU A 293 14.60 -17.04 -7.46
C GLU A 293 13.92 -18.34 -7.92
N THR A 294 13.51 -19.19 -6.97
CA THR A 294 12.91 -20.49 -7.28
C THR A 294 11.40 -20.42 -7.50
N GLY A 295 10.73 -19.45 -6.88
CA GLY A 295 9.26 -19.32 -6.88
C GLY A 295 8.57 -20.29 -5.92
N GLU A 296 9.32 -21.02 -5.09
CA GLU A 296 8.78 -21.90 -4.06
C GLU A 296 8.13 -21.09 -2.93
N VAL A 297 7.01 -21.60 -2.41
CA VAL A 297 6.32 -20.98 -1.27
C VAL A 297 7.10 -21.26 0.00
N LEU A 298 7.39 -20.22 0.76
CA LEU A 298 8.16 -20.28 2.00
C LEU A 298 7.24 -20.49 3.22
N GLU A 299 7.82 -21.03 4.29
CA GLU A 299 7.11 -21.22 5.55
C GLU A 299 6.88 -19.88 6.28
N PRO A 300 5.86 -19.77 7.15
CA PRO A 300 5.64 -18.60 7.98
C PRO A 300 6.89 -18.18 8.77
N GLY A 301 7.23 -16.89 8.74
CA GLY A 301 8.43 -16.34 9.39
C GLY A 301 9.64 -16.22 8.46
N GLU A 302 9.65 -16.91 7.32
CA GLU A 302 10.71 -16.78 6.31
C GLU A 302 10.48 -15.54 5.43
N ILE A 303 11.58 -14.82 5.13
CA ILE A 303 11.54 -13.61 4.32
C ILE A 303 11.62 -13.98 2.85
N GLY A 304 10.65 -13.53 2.05
CA GLY A 304 10.63 -13.73 0.61
C GLY A 304 9.83 -12.63 -0.10
N GLU A 305 9.56 -12.84 -1.38
CA GLU A 305 8.73 -11.94 -2.18
C GLU A 305 7.24 -12.16 -1.88
N ILE A 306 6.53 -11.07 -1.72
CA ILE A 306 5.08 -11.08 -1.50
C ILE A 306 4.38 -11.30 -2.84
N VAL A 307 3.53 -12.31 -2.90
CA VAL A 307 2.66 -12.62 -4.03
C VAL A 307 1.21 -12.52 -3.60
N ALA A 308 0.40 -11.85 -4.40
CA ALA A 308 -1.00 -11.57 -4.07
C ALA A 308 -1.96 -12.16 -5.12
N THR A 309 -3.04 -12.79 -4.64
CA THR A 309 -4.18 -13.23 -5.45
C THR A 309 -5.43 -12.51 -5.00
N CYS A 310 -6.03 -11.68 -5.87
CA CYS A 310 -7.20 -10.89 -5.53
C CYS A 310 -8.47 -11.76 -5.52
N LEU A 311 -9.26 -11.67 -4.45
CA LEU A 311 -10.48 -12.44 -4.26
C LEU A 311 -11.75 -11.69 -4.68
N LEU A 312 -11.71 -10.36 -4.77
CA LEU A 312 -12.86 -9.52 -5.11
C LEU A 312 -12.79 -8.95 -6.54
N ARG A 313 -11.89 -9.45 -7.36
CA ARG A 313 -11.73 -9.08 -8.77
C ARG A 313 -12.16 -10.22 -9.68
N PHE A 314 -13.47 -10.35 -9.88
CA PHE A 314 -14.06 -11.44 -10.67
C PHE A 314 -13.98 -11.19 -12.18
N ASP A 315 -14.18 -9.94 -12.60
CA ASP A 315 -14.18 -9.57 -14.02
C ASP A 315 -12.81 -9.11 -14.53
N THR A 316 -11.94 -8.77 -13.62
CA THR A 316 -10.52 -8.42 -13.90
C THR A 316 -9.60 -9.21 -12.98
N PRO A 317 -9.60 -10.56 -13.06
CA PRO A 317 -8.86 -11.41 -12.13
C PRO A 317 -7.38 -11.06 -12.09
N LEU A 318 -6.80 -11.09 -10.89
CA LEU A 318 -5.36 -10.95 -10.68
C LEU A 318 -4.89 -12.11 -9.79
N LEU A 319 -4.29 -13.12 -10.43
CA LEU A 319 -3.89 -14.38 -9.81
C LEU A 319 -2.37 -14.44 -9.67
N ARG A 320 -1.88 -14.73 -8.48
CA ARG A 320 -0.45 -14.88 -8.17
C ARG A 320 0.42 -13.73 -8.69
N TYR A 321 0.01 -12.51 -8.42
CA TYR A 321 0.74 -11.31 -8.83
C TYR A 321 1.98 -11.10 -7.97
N ARG A 322 3.16 -11.05 -8.61
CA ARG A 322 4.44 -10.75 -7.98
C ARG A 322 4.55 -9.25 -7.70
N THR A 323 4.49 -8.86 -6.43
CA THR A 323 4.49 -7.43 -6.03
C THR A 323 5.87 -6.79 -6.11
N ARG A 324 6.93 -7.58 -6.10
CA ARG A 324 8.32 -7.17 -5.93
C ARG A 324 8.61 -6.53 -4.56
N ASP A 325 7.70 -6.64 -3.63
CA ASP A 325 7.92 -6.28 -2.24
C ASP A 325 8.38 -7.50 -1.45
N LEU A 326 9.24 -7.28 -0.45
CA LEU A 326 9.76 -8.32 0.45
C LEU A 326 9.04 -8.27 1.79
N GLY A 327 8.78 -9.44 2.35
CA GLY A 327 8.15 -9.55 3.66
C GLY A 327 8.07 -10.99 4.17
N TYR A 328 7.43 -11.16 5.31
CA TYR A 328 7.08 -12.45 5.87
C TYR A 328 5.75 -12.38 6.60
N ILE A 329 5.09 -13.54 6.80
CA ILE A 329 3.83 -13.65 7.52
C ILE A 329 4.08 -14.19 8.93
N GLU A 330 3.54 -13.50 9.94
CA GLU A 330 3.48 -13.96 11.33
C GLU A 330 2.05 -14.43 11.65
N PRO A 331 1.85 -15.73 11.88
CA PRO A 331 0.53 -16.29 12.13
C PRO A 331 0.02 -16.10 13.58
N ASN A 332 0.93 -15.80 14.53
CA ASN A 332 0.56 -15.67 15.93
C ASN A 332 -0.35 -14.47 16.18
N PRO A 333 -1.25 -14.52 17.19
CA PRO A 333 -2.16 -13.42 17.49
C PRO A 333 -1.45 -12.12 17.83
N CYS A 334 -2.05 -11.00 17.42
CA CYS A 334 -1.63 -9.66 17.84
C CYS A 334 -2.22 -9.30 19.21
N SER A 335 -1.53 -8.47 19.97
CA SER A 335 -2.00 -7.93 21.26
C SER A 335 -3.26 -7.06 21.14
N CYS A 336 -3.62 -6.59 19.95
CA CYS A 336 -4.85 -5.83 19.72
C CYS A 336 -6.12 -6.67 19.75
N GLY A 337 -6.00 -8.00 19.75
CA GLY A 337 -7.13 -8.94 19.79
C GLY A 337 -7.71 -9.31 18.41
N VAL A 338 -7.30 -8.67 17.32
CA VAL A 338 -7.71 -9.03 15.97
C VAL A 338 -7.02 -10.32 15.54
N ALA A 339 -7.80 -11.36 15.25
CA ALA A 339 -7.31 -12.70 14.96
C ALA A 339 -6.94 -12.92 13.48
N LEU A 340 -6.33 -11.93 12.84
CA LEU A 340 -5.79 -12.03 11.49
C LEU A 340 -4.27 -12.21 11.53
N PRO A 341 -3.68 -13.03 10.65
CA PRO A 341 -2.23 -13.09 10.50
C PRO A 341 -1.69 -11.73 10.07
N ARG A 342 -0.41 -11.49 10.37
CA ARG A 342 0.22 -10.21 10.12
C ARG A 342 1.36 -10.34 9.11
N LEU A 343 1.41 -9.40 8.19
CA LEU A 343 2.48 -9.24 7.23
C LEU A 343 3.50 -8.23 7.75
N PHE A 344 4.78 -8.55 7.67
CA PHE A 344 5.87 -7.65 7.99
C PHE A 344 6.65 -7.31 6.73
N LEU A 345 6.65 -6.05 6.32
CA LEU A 345 7.40 -5.58 5.16
C LEU A 345 8.91 -5.49 5.46
N ARG A 346 9.72 -5.79 4.44
CA ARG A 346 11.19 -5.75 4.48
C ARG A 346 11.80 -4.93 3.34
N GLY A 347 10.97 -4.17 2.60
CA GLY A 347 11.38 -3.33 1.49
C GLY A 347 11.01 -3.93 0.14
N ARG A 348 11.74 -3.55 -0.91
CA ARG A 348 11.45 -3.95 -2.29
C ARG A 348 12.68 -4.60 -2.94
N LEU A 349 12.46 -5.59 -3.79
CA LEU A 349 13.52 -6.25 -4.55
C LEU A 349 14.25 -5.28 -5.49
N VAL A 350 13.52 -4.32 -6.08
CA VAL A 350 14.05 -3.41 -7.09
C VAL A 350 14.78 -2.19 -6.54
N ASP A 351 14.63 -1.92 -5.25
CA ASP A 351 15.21 -0.74 -4.59
C ASP A 351 16.41 -1.11 -3.68
N GLN A 352 16.93 -2.34 -3.80
CA GLN A 352 18.04 -2.79 -2.95
C GLN A 352 19.33 -2.01 -3.26
N LEU A 353 20.02 -1.62 -2.21
CA LEU A 353 21.31 -0.94 -2.26
C LEU A 353 22.42 -1.98 -2.05
N GLU A 354 23.31 -2.13 -3.01
CA GLU A 354 24.46 -3.01 -2.86
C GLU A 354 25.62 -2.25 -2.21
N ILE A 355 26.04 -2.68 -1.01
CA ILE A 355 27.13 -2.08 -0.27
C ILE A 355 28.07 -3.20 0.19
N GLN A 356 29.33 -3.12 -0.20
CA GLN A 356 30.35 -4.15 0.08
C GLN A 356 29.92 -5.58 -0.34
N GLY A 357 29.19 -5.68 -1.48
CA GLY A 357 28.70 -6.96 -2.00
C GLY A 357 27.49 -7.53 -1.26
N VAL A 358 26.85 -6.77 -0.38
CA VAL A 358 25.64 -7.16 0.34
C VAL A 358 24.49 -6.23 -0.03
N SER A 359 23.32 -6.82 -0.31
CA SER A 359 22.10 -6.09 -0.65
C SER A 359 21.33 -5.68 0.59
N PHE A 360 20.96 -4.40 0.67
CA PHE A 360 20.22 -3.81 1.78
C PHE A 360 18.98 -3.07 1.30
N SER A 361 17.90 -3.21 2.04
CA SER A 361 16.70 -2.39 1.82
C SER A 361 16.89 -0.96 2.33
N PRO A 362 16.52 0.07 1.55
CA PRO A 362 16.49 1.45 2.04
C PRO A 362 15.63 1.64 3.30
N TYR A 363 14.60 0.81 3.47
CA TYR A 363 13.74 0.79 4.65
C TYR A 363 14.53 0.53 5.94
N TYR A 364 15.52 -0.36 5.87
CA TYR A 364 16.41 -0.65 6.99
C TYR A 364 17.24 0.59 7.39
N PHE A 365 17.79 1.29 6.41
CA PHE A 365 18.57 2.50 6.66
C PHE A 365 17.70 3.66 7.17
N GLU A 366 16.49 3.80 6.65
CA GLU A 366 15.53 4.81 7.13
C GLU A 366 15.25 4.64 8.62
N GLU A 367 15.06 3.39 9.08
CA GLU A 367 14.77 3.11 10.48
C GLU A 367 15.87 3.66 11.42
N PHE A 368 17.14 3.52 11.06
CA PHE A 368 18.25 4.07 11.84
C PHE A 368 18.40 5.58 11.65
N LEU A 369 18.31 6.07 10.43
CA LEU A 369 18.46 7.49 10.12
C LEU A 369 17.43 8.34 10.87
N MET A 370 16.18 7.88 10.91
CA MET A 370 15.10 8.61 11.57
C MET A 370 15.20 8.62 13.12
N ARG A 371 16.09 7.84 13.71
CA ARG A 371 16.41 7.93 15.15
C ARG A 371 17.38 9.07 15.49
N LEU A 372 18.06 9.63 14.48
CA LEU A 372 19.03 10.71 14.68
C LEU A 372 18.28 12.05 14.82
N PRO A 373 18.28 12.70 16.00
CA PRO A 373 17.48 13.91 16.22
C PRO A 373 18.01 15.14 15.48
N GLU A 374 19.27 15.10 15.05
CA GLU A 374 19.88 16.18 14.28
C GLU A 374 19.47 16.16 12.78
N VAL A 375 18.95 15.03 12.28
CA VAL A 375 18.49 14.85 10.90
C VAL A 375 17.03 15.26 10.76
N GLY A 376 16.72 16.00 9.71
CA GLY A 376 15.35 16.38 9.33
C GLY A 376 14.54 15.21 8.73
N ASN A 377 13.41 15.53 8.13
CA ASN A 377 12.49 14.53 7.57
C ASN A 377 12.74 14.23 6.07
N TRP A 378 13.65 14.99 5.45
CA TRP A 378 13.98 14.87 4.04
C TRP A 378 15.40 14.36 3.89
N TYR A 379 15.54 13.27 3.15
CA TYR A 379 16.80 12.57 2.92
C TYR A 379 16.76 11.78 1.62
N GLN A 380 17.93 11.39 1.14
CA GLN A 380 18.14 10.51 0.00
C GLN A 380 19.33 9.59 0.27
N PHE A 381 19.20 8.32 -0.08
CA PHE A 381 20.31 7.39 -0.18
C PHE A 381 20.85 7.43 -1.60
N ILE A 382 22.15 7.55 -1.74
CA ILE A 382 22.82 7.59 -3.04
C ILE A 382 23.35 6.20 -3.34
N ALA A 383 22.85 5.62 -4.40
CA ALA A 383 23.19 4.28 -4.86
C ALA A 383 24.01 4.32 -6.15
N LYS A 384 24.82 3.31 -6.38
CA LYS A 384 25.52 3.06 -7.63
C LYS A 384 25.11 1.71 -8.19
N THR A 385 24.98 1.62 -9.50
CA THR A 385 24.58 0.39 -10.19
C THR A 385 25.54 -0.77 -9.96
N LYS A 386 26.83 -0.48 -9.76
CA LYS A 386 27.88 -1.49 -9.50
C LYS A 386 28.16 -1.72 -8.01
N GLY A 387 27.27 -1.18 -7.15
CA GLY A 387 27.49 -1.20 -5.71
C GLY A 387 28.47 -0.13 -5.22
N SER A 388 28.65 -0.02 -3.92
CA SER A 388 29.52 0.95 -3.26
C SER A 388 30.19 0.37 -2.03
N ASP A 389 31.31 0.98 -1.60
CA ASP A 389 32.02 0.58 -0.37
C ASP A 389 31.39 1.18 0.89
N ARG A 390 30.51 2.17 0.74
CA ARG A 390 29.84 2.90 1.83
C ARG A 390 28.47 3.39 1.44
N LEU A 391 27.63 3.62 2.45
CA LEU A 391 26.33 4.26 2.27
C LEU A 391 26.49 5.78 2.27
N LYS A 392 26.22 6.43 1.13
CA LYS A 392 26.17 7.89 1.06
C LYS A 392 24.72 8.37 1.29
N ILE A 393 24.57 9.33 2.21
CA ILE A 393 23.29 9.87 2.67
C ILE A 393 23.27 11.37 2.45
N ARG A 394 22.34 11.87 1.66
CA ARG A 394 21.96 13.28 1.62
C ARG A 394 20.85 13.53 2.61
N ALA A 395 20.98 14.52 3.47
CA ALA A 395 19.96 14.82 4.47
C ALA A 395 19.84 16.31 4.76
N GLU A 396 18.61 16.77 4.98
CA GLU A 396 18.35 18.07 5.61
C GLU A 396 18.55 17.94 7.13
N MET A 397 18.92 19.05 7.75
CA MET A 397 19.01 19.12 9.18
C MET A 397 17.66 19.38 9.84
N ALA A 398 17.51 18.91 11.07
CA ALA A 398 16.37 19.28 11.90
C ALA A 398 16.33 20.78 12.15
N THR A 399 15.15 21.34 12.38
CA THR A 399 14.95 22.78 12.66
C THR A 399 15.88 23.25 13.78
N GLY A 400 16.61 24.32 13.52
CA GLY A 400 17.58 24.91 14.47
C GLY A 400 18.96 24.24 14.51
N VAL A 401 19.18 23.14 13.79
CA VAL A 401 20.48 22.47 13.69
C VAL A 401 21.26 23.05 12.51
N LYS A 402 22.50 23.49 12.75
CA LYS A 402 23.39 24.01 11.70
C LYS A 402 24.23 22.89 11.09
N ALA A 403 24.26 22.82 9.78
CA ALA A 403 25.17 21.92 9.05
C ALA A 403 26.63 22.32 9.30
N SER A 404 27.50 21.32 9.51
CA SER A 404 28.96 21.50 9.59
C SER A 404 29.64 20.18 9.21
N PRO A 405 30.93 20.23 8.78
CA PRO A 405 31.71 19.01 8.54
C PRO A 405 31.79 18.10 9.76
N GLN A 406 31.97 18.68 10.95
CA GLN A 406 32.05 17.93 12.22
C GLN A 406 30.72 17.22 12.54
N LEU A 407 29.59 17.85 12.21
CA LEU A 407 28.29 17.21 12.36
C LEU A 407 28.11 16.04 11.37
N ALA A 408 28.54 16.21 10.12
CA ALA A 408 28.49 15.15 9.12
C ALA A 408 29.31 13.92 9.55
N GLU A 409 30.53 14.11 10.03
CA GLU A 409 31.38 13.04 10.59
C GLU A 409 30.71 12.35 11.80
N LYS A 410 30.14 13.12 12.71
CA LYS A 410 29.44 12.60 13.89
C LYS A 410 28.23 11.75 13.48
N LEU A 411 27.43 12.20 12.50
CA LEU A 411 26.27 11.47 12.02
C LEU A 411 26.69 10.19 11.30
N ALA A 412 27.74 10.24 10.47
CA ALA A 412 28.32 9.08 9.83
C ALA A 412 28.75 8.02 10.85
N SER A 413 29.48 8.40 11.88
CA SER A 413 29.91 7.49 12.96
C SER A 413 28.75 6.89 13.75
N LYS A 414 27.70 7.69 14.04
CA LYS A 414 26.48 7.17 14.70
C LYS A 414 25.73 6.18 13.83
N MET A 415 25.60 6.47 12.54
CA MET A 415 24.92 5.60 11.57
C MET A 415 25.71 4.31 11.40
N GLU A 416 27.03 4.40 11.18
CA GLU A 416 27.92 3.24 11.05
C GLU A 416 27.86 2.33 12.29
N TYR A 417 27.88 2.91 13.49
CA TYR A 417 27.73 2.15 14.73
C TYR A 417 26.39 1.39 14.79
N GLY A 418 25.31 2.00 14.27
CA GLY A 418 23.97 1.41 14.31
C GLY A 418 23.74 0.31 13.27
N ILE A 419 24.32 0.45 12.07
CA ILE A 419 24.04 -0.44 10.94
C ILE A 419 25.22 -1.33 10.54
N GLY A 420 26.43 -1.08 11.08
CA GLY A 420 27.64 -1.86 10.79
C GLY A 420 28.24 -1.62 9.40
N ILE A 421 27.87 -0.52 8.73
CA ILE A 421 28.30 -0.20 7.36
C ILE A 421 28.90 1.20 7.34
N PRO A 422 30.08 1.42 6.69
CA PRO A 422 30.66 2.74 6.55
C PRO A 422 29.67 3.73 5.91
N CYS A 423 29.55 4.91 6.50
CA CYS A 423 28.61 5.94 6.07
C CYS A 423 29.31 7.24 5.70
N GLU A 424 28.68 8.02 4.84
CA GLU A 424 29.05 9.38 4.47
C GLU A 424 27.81 10.26 4.43
N PHE A 425 27.86 11.45 5.05
CA PHE A 425 26.76 12.41 5.01
C PHE A 425 27.11 13.64 4.19
N GLU A 426 26.20 13.98 3.28
CA GLU A 426 26.13 15.26 2.60
C GLU A 426 24.95 16.04 3.19
N LEU A 427 25.26 17.07 3.99
CA LEU A 427 24.26 17.87 4.68
C LEU A 427 23.78 18.99 3.77
N LEU A 428 22.51 18.97 3.40
CA LEU A 428 21.89 19.92 2.49
C LEU A 428 21.00 20.91 3.25
N GLU A 429 20.92 22.12 2.74
CA GLU A 429 19.99 23.13 3.25
C GLU A 429 18.55 22.75 2.94
N LYS A 430 18.28 22.30 1.70
CA LYS A 430 16.95 21.86 1.24
C LYS A 430 17.05 20.80 0.15
N ILE A 431 16.25 19.76 0.28
CA ILE A 431 15.98 18.75 -0.75
C ILE A 431 14.69 19.13 -1.48
N PRO A 432 14.65 19.09 -2.83
CA PRO A 432 13.44 19.44 -3.56
C PRO A 432 12.22 18.62 -3.14
N ARG A 433 11.09 19.29 -2.89
CA ARG A 433 9.80 18.66 -2.63
C ARG A 433 9.15 18.26 -3.95
N THR A 434 8.56 17.07 -3.99
CA THR A 434 7.84 16.58 -5.17
C THR A 434 6.39 16.30 -4.80
N GLN A 435 5.46 16.56 -5.74
CA GLN A 435 4.07 16.13 -5.60
C GLN A 435 3.90 14.63 -5.88
N GLN A 436 4.83 14.05 -6.61
CA GLN A 436 4.91 12.61 -6.86
C GLN A 436 5.41 11.85 -5.61
N LYS A 437 5.60 10.55 -5.72
CA LYS A 437 6.28 9.76 -4.68
C LYS A 437 7.68 10.33 -4.42
N THR A 438 8.03 10.47 -3.15
CA THR A 438 9.35 10.98 -2.78
C THR A 438 10.43 10.00 -3.23
N VAL A 439 11.43 10.52 -3.93
CA VAL A 439 12.60 9.75 -4.35
C VAL A 439 13.55 9.62 -3.17
N ARG A 440 13.55 8.44 -2.55
CA ARG A 440 14.41 8.11 -1.39
C ARG A 440 15.74 7.49 -1.81
N VAL A 441 15.81 6.89 -2.98
CA VAL A 441 17.03 6.34 -3.57
C VAL A 441 17.33 7.08 -4.86
N VAL A 442 18.54 7.62 -4.97
CA VAL A 442 19.04 8.30 -6.18
C VAL A 442 20.18 7.46 -6.75
N TRP A 443 20.02 7.00 -7.96
CA TRP A 443 21.04 6.25 -8.67
C TRP A 443 21.99 7.22 -9.38
N GLU A 444 23.26 7.16 -9.03
CA GLU A 444 24.33 7.90 -9.71
C GLU A 444 25.09 6.93 -10.62
N ASP A 445 25.22 7.27 -11.88
CA ASP A 445 26.09 6.56 -12.81
C ASP A 445 27.56 6.80 -12.43
N ASP A 446 28.43 5.80 -12.67
CA ASP A 446 29.87 5.89 -12.41
C ASP A 446 30.59 6.84 -13.36
#